data_9b8f0bd0215630281ea5fe22c0acbd04
#
_entry.id   9b8f0bd0215630281ea5fe22c0acbd04
#
_cell.length_a   1.000
_cell.length_b   1.000
_cell.length_c   1.000
_cell.angle_alpha   90.00
_cell.angle_beta   90.00
_cell.angle_gamma   90.00
#
_symmetry.space_group_name_H-M   'P 1'
#
loop_
_entity.id
_entity.type
_entity.pdbx_description
1 polymer ?
#
loop_
_entity_poly.entity_id
_entity_poly.type
_entity_poly.pdbx_seq_one_letter_code
_entity_poly.pdbx_strand_id
1 'polypeptide(L)'
;LGLYIFLRQRDLSQLYRSSVVVLSLIFTVIIYLMGNRTRFRDVFYTYAQFQEVSWDSVSENVYMNMRAPYSRPYQVELQEGYTVKPVTGAYYYGNDSQVRFTGDEACKVDISHLEDATRVTVRDVPAFEPRYFQMDKTVKNEDQIGFYGSLEIDHDKISGEITSQFKEKMEN
;
A
#
# COMPACT_ATOMS: atom_id res chain seq x y z
N LEU A 1 43.01 -16.87 -2.89
CA LEU A 1 44.28 -17.28 -3.50
C LEU A 1 45.39 -17.31 -2.45
N GLY A 2 45.62 -16.30 -1.63
CA GLY A 2 46.66 -16.21 -0.60
C GLY A 2 46.58 -17.32 0.45
N LEU A 3 45.36 -17.63 0.95
CA LEU A 3 45.15 -18.70 1.92
C LEU A 3 45.53 -20.10 1.35
N TYR A 4 45.19 -20.32 0.07
CA TYR A 4 45.54 -21.56 -0.63
C TYR A 4 47.06 -21.76 -0.74
N ILE A 5 47.78 -20.70 -1.12
CA ILE A 5 49.25 -20.73 -1.24
C ILE A 5 49.92 -20.99 0.12
N PHE A 6 49.41 -20.34 1.17
CA PHE A 6 49.92 -20.48 2.54
C PHE A 6 49.73 -21.90 3.10
N LEU A 7 48.54 -22.49 2.92
CA LEU A 7 48.22 -23.83 3.41
C LEU A 7 48.89 -24.94 2.58
N ARG A 8 49.10 -24.72 1.28
CA ARG A 8 49.82 -25.64 0.41
C ARG A 8 51.29 -25.76 0.78
N GLN A 9 51.97 -24.68 1.19
CA GLN A 9 53.36 -24.67 1.61
C GLN A 9 53.62 -25.46 2.91
N ARG A 10 52.59 -25.73 3.69
CA ARG A 10 52.67 -26.44 4.96
C ARG A 10 52.07 -27.85 4.94
N ASP A 11 51.82 -28.44 3.78
CA ASP A 11 51.16 -29.76 3.63
C ASP A 11 49.78 -29.88 4.36
N LEU A 12 49.11 -28.76 4.60
CA LEU A 12 47.84 -28.69 5.31
C LEU A 12 46.65 -28.73 4.34
N SER A 13 46.74 -29.58 3.31
CA SER A 13 45.67 -29.65 2.28
C SER A 13 44.29 -30.08 2.83
N GLN A 14 44.29 -30.88 3.90
CA GLN A 14 43.07 -31.26 4.58
C GLN A 14 42.42 -30.07 5.32
N LEU A 15 43.23 -29.23 5.98
CA LEU A 15 42.76 -28.01 6.65
C LEU A 15 42.21 -27.01 5.65
N TYR A 16 42.77 -26.93 4.44
CA TYR A 16 42.21 -26.08 3.39
C TYR A 16 40.78 -26.51 2.97
N ARG A 17 40.57 -27.82 2.76
CA ARG A 17 39.22 -28.34 2.41
C ARG A 17 38.24 -28.07 3.51
N SER A 18 38.61 -28.30 4.77
CA SER A 18 37.73 -28.01 5.92
C SER A 18 37.45 -26.52 6.04
N SER A 19 38.40 -25.63 5.82
CA SER A 19 38.21 -24.20 5.90
C SER A 19 37.28 -23.68 4.81
N VAL A 20 37.29 -24.21 3.59
CA VAL A 20 36.38 -23.86 2.51
C VAL A 20 34.95 -24.25 2.87
N VAL A 21 34.76 -25.45 3.45
CA VAL A 21 33.40 -25.88 3.87
C VAL A 21 32.86 -24.99 4.98
N VAL A 22 33.67 -24.71 6.01
CA VAL A 22 33.29 -23.84 7.12
C VAL A 22 32.96 -22.43 6.62
N LEU A 23 33.78 -21.86 5.74
CA LEU A 23 33.55 -20.54 5.18
C LEU A 23 32.26 -20.49 4.35
N SER A 24 32.03 -21.52 3.53
CA SER A 24 30.78 -21.64 2.75
C SER A 24 29.53 -21.68 3.66
N LEU A 25 29.63 -22.42 4.76
CA LEU A 25 28.52 -22.51 5.73
C LEU A 25 28.27 -21.17 6.42
N ILE A 26 29.34 -20.47 6.82
CA ILE A 26 29.23 -19.12 7.39
C ILE A 26 28.54 -18.15 6.40
N PHE A 27 29.00 -18.14 5.14
CA PHE A 27 28.36 -17.29 4.11
C PHE A 27 26.91 -17.65 3.88
N THR A 28 26.56 -18.93 3.85
CA THR A 28 25.17 -19.38 3.70
C THR A 28 24.31 -18.88 4.86
N VAL A 29 24.79 -18.97 6.10
CA VAL A 29 24.09 -18.47 7.27
C VAL A 29 23.93 -16.94 7.21
N ILE A 30 24.98 -16.21 6.82
CA ILE A 30 24.91 -14.75 6.67
C ILE A 30 23.88 -14.37 5.62
N ILE A 31 23.90 -14.99 4.44
CA ILE A 31 22.92 -14.71 3.36
C ILE A 31 21.51 -15.04 3.83
N TYR A 32 21.32 -16.16 4.53
CA TYR A 32 20.01 -16.53 5.08
C TYR A 32 19.50 -15.50 6.09
N LEU A 33 20.34 -15.07 7.02
CA LEU A 33 19.98 -14.07 8.03
C LEU A 33 19.68 -12.71 7.39
N MET A 34 20.50 -12.27 6.45
CA MET A 34 20.27 -11.02 5.72
C MET A 34 18.98 -11.09 4.89
N GLY A 35 18.79 -12.18 4.15
CA GLY A 35 17.59 -12.38 3.34
C GLY A 35 16.31 -12.44 4.19
N ASN A 36 16.39 -13.02 5.39
CA ASN A 36 15.23 -13.05 6.30
C ASN A 36 14.96 -11.69 6.95
N ARG A 37 15.99 -10.90 7.18
CA ARG A 37 15.86 -9.56 7.78
C ARG A 37 15.33 -8.51 6.78
N THR A 38 15.63 -8.67 5.49
CA THR A 38 15.23 -7.76 4.41
C THR A 38 13.89 -8.14 3.77
N ARG A 39 13.24 -9.22 4.22
CA ARG A 39 11.90 -9.56 3.71
C ARG A 39 10.91 -8.49 4.14
N PHE A 40 10.33 -7.84 3.14
CA PHE A 40 9.17 -6.98 3.36
C PHE A 40 8.05 -7.79 4.00
N ARG A 41 7.62 -7.36 5.18
CA ARG A 41 6.53 -8.02 5.92
C ARG A 41 5.26 -7.20 5.92
N ASP A 42 5.38 -5.94 5.55
CA ASP A 42 4.28 -4.99 5.62
C ASP A 42 3.44 -5.03 4.35
N VAL A 43 2.17 -4.75 4.50
CA VAL A 43 1.25 -4.58 3.38
C VAL A 43 1.50 -3.22 2.75
N PHE A 44 1.68 -3.18 1.44
CA PHE A 44 1.79 -1.94 0.69
C PHE A 44 0.40 -1.45 0.31
N TYR A 45 0.17 -0.16 0.41
CA TYR A 45 -1.05 0.45 -0.06
C TYR A 45 -0.78 1.75 -0.81
N THR A 46 -1.61 1.99 -1.80
CA THR A 46 -1.70 3.28 -2.51
C THR A 46 -3.15 3.67 -2.54
N TYR A 47 -3.44 4.95 -2.40
CA TYR A 47 -4.81 5.43 -2.38
C TYR A 47 -4.95 6.73 -3.16
N ALA A 48 -6.17 6.95 -3.65
CA ALA A 48 -6.63 8.22 -4.18
C ALA A 48 -7.86 8.64 -3.38
N GLN A 49 -7.85 9.86 -2.87
CA GLN A 49 -8.90 10.42 -2.03
C GLN A 49 -9.57 11.56 -2.77
N PHE A 50 -10.88 11.53 -2.82
CA PHE A 50 -11.72 12.56 -3.38
C PHE A 50 -12.64 13.10 -2.28
N GLN A 51 -12.68 14.38 -2.13
CA GLN A 51 -13.50 15.04 -1.13
C GLN A 51 -14.51 15.95 -1.80
N GLU A 52 -15.77 15.71 -1.53
CA GLU A 52 -16.88 16.55 -1.97
C GLU A 52 -17.40 17.32 -0.76
N VAL A 53 -17.34 18.64 -0.86
CA VAL A 53 -17.71 19.53 0.23
C VAL A 53 -19.01 20.24 -0.13
N SER A 54 -20.05 20.00 0.67
CA SER A 54 -21.32 20.69 0.62
C SER A 54 -21.47 21.62 1.83
N TRP A 55 -22.46 22.46 1.82
CA TRP A 55 -22.70 23.41 2.93
C TRP A 55 -23.02 22.71 4.27
N ASP A 56 -23.62 21.53 4.23
CA ASP A 56 -24.06 20.76 5.40
C ASP A 56 -23.23 19.51 5.67
N SER A 57 -22.49 19.02 4.67
CA SER A 57 -21.79 17.74 4.75
C SER A 57 -20.49 17.74 3.95
N VAL A 58 -19.56 16.91 4.39
CA VAL A 58 -18.33 16.56 3.69
C VAL A 58 -18.37 15.08 3.40
N SER A 59 -18.35 14.71 2.13
CA SER A 59 -18.29 13.33 1.68
C SER A 59 -16.88 13.01 1.17
N GLU A 60 -16.32 11.93 1.66
CA GLU A 60 -14.97 11.47 1.34
C GLU A 60 -15.06 10.12 0.67
N ASN A 61 -14.50 10.02 -0.53
CA ASN A 61 -14.42 8.80 -1.31
C ASN A 61 -12.94 8.43 -1.49
N VAL A 62 -12.53 7.27 -0.99
CA VAL A 62 -11.16 6.80 -1.07
C VAL A 62 -11.11 5.50 -1.85
N TYR A 63 -10.30 5.48 -2.90
CA TYR A 63 -9.98 4.27 -3.65
C TYR A 63 -8.60 3.79 -3.24
N MET A 64 -8.53 2.59 -2.68
CA MET A 64 -7.31 2.03 -2.13
C MET A 64 -6.92 0.74 -2.86
N ASN A 65 -5.64 0.64 -3.21
CA ASN A 65 -5.02 -0.57 -3.71
C ASN A 65 -4.07 -1.12 -2.64
N MET A 66 -4.30 -2.35 -2.21
CA MET A 66 -3.46 -3.04 -1.23
C MET A 66 -2.75 -4.21 -1.87
N ARG A 67 -1.48 -4.45 -1.48
CA ARG A 67 -0.68 -5.59 -1.91
C ARG A 67 0.13 -6.13 -0.74
N ALA A 68 0.11 -7.44 -0.56
CA ALA A 68 0.96 -8.11 0.42
C ALA A 68 2.14 -8.81 -0.28
N PRO A 69 3.35 -8.75 0.27
CA PRO A 69 4.51 -9.43 -0.31
C PRO A 69 4.54 -10.94 -0.03
N TYR A 70 3.45 -11.50 0.46
CA TYR A 70 3.33 -12.90 0.86
C TYR A 70 1.92 -13.44 0.56
N SER A 71 1.84 -14.78 0.39
CA SER A 71 0.59 -15.50 0.10
C SER A 71 -0.05 -16.06 1.38
N ARG A 72 -0.31 -15.22 2.35
CA ARG A 72 -0.99 -15.57 3.59
C ARG A 72 -2.02 -14.50 3.95
N PRO A 73 -3.05 -14.83 4.75
CA PRO A 73 -4.03 -13.84 5.18
C PRO A 73 -3.37 -12.63 5.85
N TYR A 74 -3.89 -11.45 5.57
CA TYR A 74 -3.48 -10.22 6.22
C TYR A 74 -4.69 -9.38 6.65
N GLN A 75 -4.46 -8.52 7.61
CA GLN A 75 -5.47 -7.64 8.17
C GLN A 75 -5.00 -6.19 8.09
N VAL A 76 -5.94 -5.31 7.79
CA VAL A 76 -5.71 -3.86 7.79
C VAL A 76 -6.81 -3.23 8.64
N GLU A 77 -6.41 -2.34 9.53
CA GLU A 77 -7.34 -1.55 10.35
C GLU A 77 -7.42 -0.14 9.76
N LEU A 78 -8.63 0.26 9.48
CA LEU A 78 -8.99 1.58 8.95
C LEU A 78 -9.67 2.38 10.07
N GLN A 79 -9.59 3.69 9.98
CA GLN A 79 -10.29 4.56 10.92
C GLN A 79 -11.80 4.28 10.93
N GLU A 80 -12.44 4.58 12.03
CA GLU A 80 -13.89 4.46 12.18
C GLU A 80 -14.68 5.31 11.17
N GLY A 81 -15.89 4.90 10.90
CA GLY A 81 -16.84 5.65 10.07
C GLY A 81 -16.71 5.44 8.58
N TYR A 82 -15.73 4.67 8.10
CA TYR A 82 -15.69 4.28 6.69
C TYR A 82 -16.56 3.06 6.39
N THR A 83 -17.39 3.18 5.37
CA THR A 83 -18.01 2.03 4.71
C THR A 83 -17.06 1.50 3.66
N VAL A 84 -16.63 0.24 3.79
CA VAL A 84 -15.63 -0.37 2.92
C VAL A 84 -16.28 -1.38 2.00
N LYS A 85 -15.95 -1.32 0.71
CA LYS A 85 -16.42 -2.27 -0.31
C LYS A 85 -15.26 -2.75 -1.14
N PRO A 86 -15.10 -4.07 -1.37
CA PRO A 86 -14.17 -4.56 -2.37
C PRO A 86 -14.68 -4.18 -3.77
N VAL A 87 -13.77 -3.77 -4.64
CA VAL A 87 -14.09 -3.40 -6.02
C VAL A 87 -13.17 -4.13 -6.99
N THR A 88 -13.67 -4.39 -8.18
CA THR A 88 -12.88 -4.97 -9.26
C THR A 88 -11.94 -3.90 -9.80
N GLY A 89 -10.68 -4.27 -9.93
CA GLY A 89 -9.66 -3.41 -10.51
C GLY A 89 -8.92 -4.11 -11.64
N ALA A 90 -8.26 -3.32 -12.47
CA ALA A 90 -7.41 -3.79 -13.54
C ALA A 90 -5.93 -3.48 -13.24
N TYR A 91 -5.04 -4.38 -13.57
CA TYR A 91 -3.61 -4.17 -13.40
C TYR A 91 -2.78 -4.85 -14.49
N TYR A 92 -1.57 -4.33 -14.69
CA TYR A 92 -0.56 -4.93 -15.55
C TYR A 92 0.46 -5.66 -14.70
N TYR A 93 0.80 -6.88 -15.09
CA TYR A 93 1.80 -7.68 -14.40
C TYR A 93 3.03 -7.88 -15.29
N GLY A 94 4.16 -7.33 -14.85
CA GLY A 94 5.43 -7.47 -15.56
C GLY A 94 5.43 -6.80 -16.94
N ASN A 95 6.09 -7.44 -17.90
CA ASN A 95 6.18 -7.00 -19.30
C ASN A 95 5.02 -7.51 -20.16
N ASP A 96 4.03 -8.15 -19.55
CA ASP A 96 2.87 -8.67 -20.25
C ASP A 96 1.93 -7.49 -20.59
N SER A 97 1.62 -7.33 -21.87
CA SER A 97 0.69 -6.32 -22.37
C SER A 97 -0.77 -6.62 -22.01
N GLN A 98 -1.03 -7.75 -21.34
CA GLN A 98 -2.38 -8.15 -21.00
C GLN A 98 -2.83 -7.47 -19.70
N VAL A 99 -4.00 -6.87 -19.76
CA VAL A 99 -4.69 -6.37 -18.58
C VAL A 99 -5.28 -7.54 -17.82
N ARG A 100 -4.91 -7.64 -16.54
CA ARG A 100 -5.54 -8.61 -15.63
C ARG A 100 -6.54 -7.90 -14.74
N PHE A 101 -7.66 -8.56 -14.52
CA PHE A 101 -8.69 -8.08 -13.61
C PHE A 101 -8.58 -8.85 -12.29
N THR A 102 -8.71 -8.14 -11.20
CA THR A 102 -8.78 -8.69 -9.86
C THR A 102 -10.06 -8.21 -9.20
N GLY A 103 -10.67 -9.08 -8.45
CA GLY A 103 -11.90 -8.80 -7.72
C GLY A 103 -12.74 -10.06 -7.65
N ASP A 104 -13.61 -10.22 -6.90
CA ASP A 104 -14.78 -11.05 -6.66
C ASP A 104 -14.61 -12.55 -6.38
N GLU A 105 -14.16 -13.39 -7.28
CA GLU A 105 -14.46 -14.82 -7.13
C GLU A 105 -13.41 -15.61 -6.34
N ALA A 106 -12.16 -15.16 -6.33
CA ALA A 106 -11.05 -15.89 -5.70
C ALA A 106 -10.61 -15.34 -4.36
N CYS A 107 -11.04 -14.15 -3.98
CA CYS A 107 -10.61 -13.47 -2.78
C CYS A 107 -11.71 -13.44 -1.74
N LYS A 108 -11.46 -14.06 -0.59
CA LYS A 108 -12.33 -13.92 0.58
C LYS A 108 -11.92 -12.68 1.37
N VAL A 109 -12.80 -11.70 1.38
CA VAL A 109 -12.66 -10.48 2.17
C VAL A 109 -13.71 -10.48 3.26
N ASP A 110 -13.26 -10.43 4.51
CA ASP A 110 -14.13 -10.25 5.67
C ASP A 110 -13.98 -8.80 6.14
N ILE A 111 -15.08 -8.09 6.26
CA ILE A 111 -15.13 -6.72 6.77
C ILE A 111 -15.87 -6.74 8.08
N SER A 112 -15.22 -6.28 9.13
CA SER A 112 -15.76 -6.20 10.48
C SER A 112 -15.72 -4.76 10.96
N HIS A 113 -16.88 -4.19 11.28
CA HIS A 113 -16.98 -2.88 11.91
C HIS A 113 -16.85 -3.05 13.41
N LEU A 114 -15.79 -2.51 13.97
CA LEU A 114 -15.53 -2.43 15.41
C LEU A 114 -15.95 -1.05 15.91
N GLU A 115 -15.95 -0.87 17.23
CA GLU A 115 -16.34 0.40 17.87
C GLU A 115 -15.42 1.56 17.45
N ASP A 116 -14.11 1.29 17.32
CA ASP A 116 -13.08 2.30 17.05
C ASP A 116 -12.42 2.17 15.66
N ALA A 117 -12.75 1.13 14.89
CA ALA A 117 -12.08 0.85 13.61
C ALA A 117 -12.91 -0.04 12.70
N THR A 118 -12.64 0.04 11.40
CA THR A 118 -13.11 -0.95 10.43
C THR A 118 -11.94 -1.89 10.08
N ARG A 119 -12.09 -3.18 10.38
CA ARG A 119 -11.09 -4.20 10.09
C ARG A 119 -11.41 -4.92 8.80
N VAL A 120 -10.46 -4.91 7.88
CA VAL A 120 -10.52 -5.64 6.61
C VAL A 120 -9.55 -6.81 6.68
N THR A 121 -10.07 -8.04 6.59
CA THR A 121 -9.28 -9.27 6.55
C THR A 121 -9.33 -9.83 5.13
N VAL A 122 -8.17 -9.99 4.52
CA VAL A 122 -8.03 -10.53 3.15
C VAL A 122 -7.40 -11.90 3.23
N ARG A 123 -8.05 -12.90 2.59
CA ARG A 123 -7.61 -14.31 2.56
C ARG A 123 -7.39 -14.77 1.13
N ASP A 124 -6.60 -15.83 0.99
CA ASP A 124 -6.41 -16.58 -0.27
C ASP A 124 -5.94 -15.71 -1.44
N VAL A 125 -4.96 -14.82 -1.17
CA VAL A 125 -4.38 -13.92 -2.19
C VAL A 125 -2.94 -14.30 -2.47
N PRO A 126 -2.56 -14.48 -3.74
CA PRO A 126 -1.17 -14.62 -4.14
C PRO A 126 -0.33 -13.39 -3.73
N ALA A 127 0.98 -13.62 -3.51
CA ALA A 127 1.90 -12.54 -3.18
C ALA A 127 1.89 -11.46 -4.28
N PHE A 128 1.90 -10.20 -3.87
CA PHE A 128 1.89 -9.01 -4.72
C PHE A 128 0.64 -8.81 -5.60
N GLU A 129 -0.35 -9.69 -5.52
CA GLU A 129 -1.59 -9.46 -6.24
C GLU A 129 -2.36 -8.28 -5.62
N PRO A 130 -2.76 -7.29 -6.42
CA PRO A 130 -3.47 -6.12 -5.92
C PRO A 130 -4.90 -6.47 -5.50
N ARG A 131 -5.36 -5.82 -4.45
CA ARG A 131 -6.77 -5.79 -4.04
C ARG A 131 -7.23 -4.35 -3.94
N TYR A 132 -8.38 -4.08 -4.54
CA TYR A 132 -8.94 -2.75 -4.63
C TYR A 132 -10.14 -2.63 -3.72
N PHE A 133 -10.18 -1.53 -2.99
CA PHE A 133 -11.27 -1.20 -2.08
C PHE A 133 -11.72 0.23 -2.35
N GLN A 134 -13.02 0.42 -2.28
CA GLN A 134 -13.64 1.73 -2.18
C GLN A 134 -14.09 1.94 -0.75
N MET A 135 -13.80 3.10 -0.22
CA MET A 135 -14.18 3.50 1.13
C MET A 135 -14.92 4.82 1.05
N ASP A 136 -16.08 4.88 1.67
CA ASP A 136 -16.94 6.05 1.67
C ASP A 136 -17.17 6.48 3.11
N LYS A 137 -17.04 7.78 3.38
CA LYS A 137 -17.35 8.41 4.67
C LYS A 137 -18.05 9.73 4.44
N THR A 138 -19.13 9.99 5.16
CA THR A 138 -19.81 11.29 5.13
C THR A 138 -19.94 11.82 6.56
N VAL A 139 -19.49 13.03 6.77
CA VAL A 139 -19.55 13.73 8.06
C VAL A 139 -20.25 15.08 7.89
N LYS A 140 -20.79 15.61 8.97
CA LYS A 140 -21.34 16.98 8.95
C LYS A 140 -20.23 17.99 8.77
N ASN A 141 -20.49 19.04 7.98
CA ASN A 141 -19.55 20.13 7.75
C ASN A 141 -19.64 21.16 8.90
N GLU A 142 -19.23 20.72 10.11
CA GLU A 142 -19.27 21.58 11.31
C GLU A 142 -18.27 22.74 11.23
N ASP A 143 -17.13 22.53 10.58
CA ASP A 143 -16.09 23.55 10.40
C ASP A 143 -16.37 24.52 9.25
N GLN A 144 -17.51 24.38 8.57
CA GLN A 144 -17.87 25.17 7.38
C GLN A 144 -16.75 25.25 6.35
N ILE A 145 -16.09 24.11 6.10
CA ILE A 145 -15.03 24.01 5.10
C ILE A 145 -15.64 24.19 3.72
N GLY A 146 -15.01 24.98 2.85
CA GLY A 146 -15.51 25.15 1.49
C GLY A 146 -15.03 26.43 0.82
N PHE A 147 -15.67 26.74 -0.30
CA PHE A 147 -15.49 27.98 -1.01
C PHE A 147 -16.70 28.88 -0.76
N TYR A 148 -16.42 30.10 -0.40
CA TYR A 148 -17.43 31.12 -0.15
C TYR A 148 -17.13 32.35 -1.01
N GLY A 149 -18.16 32.96 -1.55
CA GLY A 149 -17.97 34.15 -2.35
C GLY A 149 -19.23 34.52 -3.14
N SER A 150 -19.17 35.59 -3.86
CA SER A 150 -20.20 36.05 -4.80
C SER A 150 -19.62 36.10 -6.21
N LEU A 151 -20.34 35.51 -7.16
CA LEU A 151 -20.02 35.58 -8.57
C LEU A 151 -21.13 36.34 -9.27
N GLU A 152 -20.77 37.35 -10.02
CA GLU A 152 -21.67 38.11 -10.89
C GLU A 152 -21.39 37.71 -12.34
N ILE A 153 -22.47 37.45 -13.07
CA ILE A 153 -22.43 37.15 -14.49
C ILE A 153 -22.96 38.34 -15.23
N ASP A 154 -22.10 39.03 -15.96
CA ASP A 154 -22.48 40.11 -16.85
C ASP A 154 -22.16 39.76 -18.30
N HIS A 155 -23.19 39.45 -19.09
CA HIS A 155 -23.11 38.98 -20.49
C HIS A 155 -22.15 37.75 -20.62
N ASP A 156 -20.92 37.97 -21.10
CA ASP A 156 -19.93 36.93 -21.35
C ASP A 156 -18.78 36.90 -20.31
N LYS A 157 -18.93 37.66 -19.24
CA LYS A 157 -17.89 37.77 -18.19
C LYS A 157 -18.42 37.32 -16.85
N ILE A 158 -17.61 36.53 -16.16
CA ILE A 158 -17.84 36.15 -14.77
C ILE A 158 -16.82 36.94 -13.94
N SER A 159 -17.34 37.73 -12.98
CA SER A 159 -16.53 38.47 -12.04
C SER A 159 -16.98 38.20 -10.62
N GLY A 160 -16.09 38.27 -9.66
CA GLY A 160 -16.40 38.03 -8.26
C GLY A 160 -15.20 37.64 -7.43
N GLU A 161 -15.45 37.43 -6.16
CA GLU A 161 -14.41 37.01 -5.20
C GLU A 161 -14.78 35.67 -4.60
N ILE A 162 -13.81 34.73 -4.58
CA ILE A 162 -13.95 33.43 -3.97
C ILE A 162 -12.91 33.29 -2.86
N THR A 163 -13.36 33.03 -1.65
CA THR A 163 -12.50 32.76 -0.50
C THR A 163 -12.54 31.29 -0.17
N SER A 164 -11.36 30.68 -0.01
CA SER A 164 -11.21 29.29 0.42
C SER A 164 -11.05 29.21 1.94
N GLN A 165 -11.82 28.36 2.60
CA GLN A 165 -11.68 28.03 4.03
C GLN A 165 -11.06 26.66 4.27
N PHE A 166 -10.39 26.09 3.28
CA PHE A 166 -9.62 24.86 3.48
C PHE A 166 -8.38 25.14 4.33
N LYS A 167 -8.10 24.23 5.28
CA LYS A 167 -6.92 24.32 6.18
C LYS A 167 -5.62 24.09 5.42
N GLU A 168 -5.66 23.37 4.32
CA GLU A 168 -4.50 23.09 3.47
C GLU A 168 -4.45 24.04 2.29
N LYS A 169 -3.23 24.49 1.98
CA LYS A 169 -2.98 25.35 0.83
C LYS A 169 -3.14 24.50 -0.44
N MET A 170 -4.07 24.87 -1.30
CA MET A 170 -4.17 24.26 -2.62
C MET A 170 -2.97 24.69 -3.46
N GLU A 171 -2.18 23.74 -3.93
CA GLU A 171 -1.15 23.97 -4.94
C GLU A 171 -1.79 23.86 -6.34
N ASN A 172 -1.48 24.86 -7.17
CA ASN A 172 -1.89 24.88 -8.59
C ASN A 172 -1.03 23.94 -9.42
#